data_5b47ece7d8973da560b2bb456a2e469c
#
_entry.id   5b47ece7d8973da560b2bb456a2e469c
#
_cell.length_a   1.000
_cell.length_b   1.000
_cell.length_c   1.000
_cell.angle_alpha   90.00
_cell.angle_beta   90.00
_cell.angle_gamma   90.00
#
_symmetry.space_group_name_H-M   'P 1'
#
loop_
_entity.id
_entity.type
_entity.pdbx_description
1 polymer ?
#
loop_
_entity_poly.entity_id
_entity_poly.type
_entity_poly.pdbx_seq_one_letter_code
_entity_poly.pdbx_strand_id
1 'polypeptide(L)'
;MTSRLLPMLCTALVLVCFSTAEAKNFRWSSQGDAATMDPQSQNETFNNMINGMVYEYLVDRDKEMKLAPRLAESWTNPEPTKWVFKLRRGVKWHDGSVFTADDVVFSFNRARESAVTFKLYSTQAGVARKIDDFTVEFTTDQPNPVMLDTLANIYVMNKAWCEKNNVVKPLNYTKKEETFATRNAMGTGPYKLVTWEQGVKILHTKNPDWWGIKAGLYEGNIETVDYRPIQNAATRMAALRSGQIDFVLDPAVQDVISMRNDKSLKIWEGPEIRLIYLGFDQARNELLYSDVKGKNPFKDRRVRLAAYQAIDVEALKTTVMRGLSRPTGIALPSASGAGVPASMDVRHPYSVTKAKQLLNEAGYPNGFGFTLTCPNDRYLNDEKLCVAIAGMWAKIGLRVKVERMTKANFFPRVQGRDATAFLAGWGGGSTDAIFFLKPIIHSKDSKGAGESNYGDAKFEALDVLIDKLEGEMNPALRQKMINDAVKMIHDEVHTIPLHTQVIPWASRNNISLVHRPNNVLGLIWVKVN
;
A
#
# COMPACT_ATOMS: atom_id res chain seq x y z
N MET A 1 62.77 -12.83 70.92
CA MET A 1 61.34 -12.68 70.73
C MET A 1 61.09 -11.73 69.55
N THR A 2 60.96 -12.23 68.36
CA THR A 2 60.74 -11.47 67.10
C THR A 2 59.43 -11.85 66.50
N SER A 3 58.42 -10.98 66.59
CA SER A 3 57.12 -11.12 66.01
C SER A 3 57.19 -10.75 64.52
N ARG A 4 56.85 -11.70 63.61
CA ARG A 4 56.67 -11.46 62.15
C ARG A 4 55.22 -11.07 61.90
N LEU A 5 55.02 -9.86 61.40
CA LEU A 5 53.76 -9.39 60.81
C LEU A 5 53.66 -9.88 59.36
N LEU A 6 52.60 -10.62 59.07
CA LEU A 6 52.19 -11.02 57.67
C LEU A 6 51.33 -9.91 57.10
N PRO A 7 51.53 -9.44 55.83
CA PRO A 7 50.60 -8.53 55.19
C PRO A 7 49.43 -9.32 54.55
N MET A 8 48.22 -8.92 54.90
CA MET A 8 46.98 -9.43 54.37
C MET A 8 46.70 -8.75 53.01
N LEU A 9 46.84 -9.49 51.95
CA LEU A 9 46.55 -9.01 50.56
C LEU A 9 45.03 -9.08 50.33
N CYS A 10 44.32 -7.94 50.36
CA CYS A 10 42.93 -7.81 49.98
C CYS A 10 42.82 -7.77 48.44
N THR A 11 42.47 -8.88 47.84
CA THR A 11 42.13 -8.95 46.42
C THR A 11 40.72 -8.41 46.24
N ALA A 12 40.56 -7.20 45.73
CA ALA A 12 39.29 -6.61 45.37
C ALA A 12 38.79 -7.29 44.06
N LEU A 13 37.78 -8.12 44.18
CA LEU A 13 37.08 -8.73 43.06
C LEU A 13 36.18 -7.67 42.40
N VAL A 14 36.61 -7.09 41.27
CA VAL A 14 35.78 -6.19 40.46
C VAL A 14 34.75 -7.05 39.70
N LEU A 15 33.53 -7.11 40.22
CA LEU A 15 32.37 -7.64 39.47
C LEU A 15 32.06 -6.67 38.32
N VAL A 16 32.52 -7.01 37.11
CA VAL A 16 32.05 -6.37 35.89
C VAL A 16 30.65 -6.90 35.61
N CYS A 17 29.62 -6.17 36.05
CA CYS A 17 28.24 -6.42 35.61
C CYS A 17 28.13 -6.14 34.11
N PHE A 18 28.27 -7.17 33.28
CA PHE A 18 27.77 -7.11 31.92
C PHE A 18 26.24 -6.99 31.99
N SER A 19 25.73 -5.78 31.87
CA SER A 19 24.32 -5.58 31.53
C SER A 19 24.07 -6.27 30.18
N THR A 20 23.56 -7.49 30.19
CA THR A 20 22.99 -8.09 29.00
C THR A 20 21.83 -7.20 28.62
N ALA A 21 21.99 -6.42 27.55
CA ALA A 21 20.88 -5.66 26.99
C ALA A 21 19.77 -6.68 26.70
N GLU A 22 18.68 -6.57 27.46
CA GLU A 22 17.52 -7.44 27.29
C GLU A 22 17.01 -7.32 25.84
N ALA A 23 16.93 -8.45 25.14
CA ALA A 23 16.47 -8.48 23.76
C ALA A 23 15.07 -7.85 23.65
N LYS A 24 14.93 -6.76 22.93
CA LYS A 24 13.67 -6.02 22.83
C LYS A 24 12.75 -6.69 21.82
N ASN A 25 11.64 -7.19 22.33
CA ASN A 25 10.54 -7.73 21.52
C ASN A 25 9.56 -6.62 21.20
N PHE A 26 9.08 -6.58 19.95
CA PHE A 26 8.02 -5.69 19.52
C PHE A 26 6.83 -6.50 19.05
N ARG A 27 5.75 -6.45 19.83
CA ARG A 27 4.50 -7.17 19.57
C ARG A 27 3.47 -6.21 19.03
N TRP A 28 2.89 -6.52 17.89
CA TRP A 28 1.96 -5.60 17.26
C TRP A 28 0.82 -6.30 16.54
N SER A 29 -0.23 -5.55 16.25
CA SER A 29 -1.43 -6.07 15.63
C SER A 29 -2.05 -5.10 14.62
N SER A 30 -2.78 -5.67 13.70
CA SER A 30 -3.69 -5.03 12.75
C SER A 30 -4.94 -5.90 12.60
N GLN A 31 -5.94 -5.38 11.90
CA GLN A 31 -7.18 -6.13 11.65
C GLN A 31 -7.01 -7.27 10.63
N GLY A 32 -6.04 -7.20 9.73
CA GLY A 32 -5.83 -8.17 8.65
C GLY A 32 -4.53 -8.94 8.76
N ASP A 33 -4.36 -9.99 7.94
CA ASP A 33 -3.12 -10.77 7.81
C ASP A 33 -2.42 -10.47 6.47
N ALA A 34 -1.17 -10.92 6.32
CA ALA A 34 -0.48 -10.93 5.04
C ALA A 34 -1.19 -11.86 4.05
N ALA A 35 -1.07 -11.55 2.77
CA ALA A 35 -1.63 -12.38 1.71
C ALA A 35 -0.62 -13.44 1.22
N THR A 36 0.66 -13.07 1.16
CA THR A 36 1.75 -13.92 0.66
C THR A 36 3.11 -13.31 1.05
N MET A 37 4.12 -14.17 1.18
CA MET A 37 5.52 -13.74 1.32
C MET A 37 6.21 -13.58 -0.04
N ASP A 38 5.54 -13.88 -1.17
CA ASP A 38 6.03 -13.53 -2.51
C ASP A 38 5.80 -12.03 -2.77
N PRO A 39 6.88 -11.21 -2.80
CA PRO A 39 6.76 -9.75 -2.80
C PRO A 39 6.29 -9.16 -4.14
N GLN A 40 6.15 -9.99 -5.19
CA GLN A 40 5.75 -9.56 -6.53
C GLN A 40 4.40 -10.14 -6.98
N SER A 41 3.62 -10.69 -6.04
CA SER A 41 2.37 -11.40 -6.34
C SER A 41 1.12 -10.63 -5.95
N GLN A 42 1.18 -9.79 -4.90
CA GLN A 42 0.05 -9.00 -4.43
C GLN A 42 0.51 -7.59 -4.04
N ASN A 43 0.04 -6.59 -4.79
CA ASN A 43 0.34 -5.19 -4.50
C ASN A 43 -0.71 -4.61 -3.53
N GLU A 44 -0.48 -4.84 -2.24
CA GLU A 44 -1.30 -4.34 -1.13
C GLU A 44 -0.38 -3.80 -0.03
N THR A 45 -0.68 -2.59 0.51
CA THR A 45 0.23 -1.86 1.40
C THR A 45 0.66 -2.66 2.62
N PHE A 46 -0.27 -3.36 3.29
CA PHE A 46 0.07 -4.17 4.46
C PHE A 46 0.97 -5.35 4.07
N ASN A 47 0.65 -6.03 2.95
CA ASN A 47 1.46 -7.12 2.41
C ASN A 47 2.87 -6.64 2.03
N ASN A 48 2.96 -5.48 1.36
CA ASN A 48 4.24 -4.86 1.00
C ASN A 48 5.02 -4.46 2.25
N MET A 49 4.37 -3.97 3.30
CA MET A 49 5.01 -3.63 4.58
C MET A 49 5.62 -4.86 5.26
N ILE A 50 4.91 -5.99 5.32
CA ILE A 50 5.43 -7.24 5.87
C ILE A 50 6.62 -7.72 5.03
N ASN A 51 6.48 -7.73 3.70
CA ASN A 51 7.58 -8.11 2.80
C ASN A 51 8.78 -7.16 2.90
N GLY A 52 8.56 -5.87 3.14
CA GLY A 52 9.62 -4.86 3.33
C GLY A 52 10.45 -5.01 4.59
N MET A 53 10.07 -5.89 5.50
CA MET A 53 10.93 -6.31 6.62
C MET A 53 12.05 -7.24 6.14
N VAL A 54 11.79 -8.00 5.07
CA VAL A 54 12.66 -9.06 4.54
C VAL A 54 13.37 -8.65 3.27
N TYR A 55 12.66 -7.99 2.34
CA TYR A 55 13.19 -7.61 1.03
C TYR A 55 13.53 -6.13 0.97
N GLU A 56 14.37 -5.74 0.01
CA GLU A 56 14.75 -4.35 -0.22
C GLU A 56 14.56 -3.96 -1.69
N TYR A 57 14.40 -2.68 -1.93
CA TYR A 57 14.34 -2.03 -3.24
C TYR A 57 15.74 -1.60 -3.72
N LEU A 58 15.88 -1.23 -4.98
CA LEU A 58 17.08 -0.51 -5.47
C LEU A 58 17.16 0.90 -4.88
N VAL A 59 16.02 1.60 -4.88
CA VAL A 59 15.81 2.93 -4.30
C VAL A 59 14.63 2.81 -3.35
N ASP A 60 14.67 3.46 -2.21
CA ASP A 60 13.59 3.45 -1.22
C ASP A 60 13.33 4.87 -0.71
N ARG A 61 12.42 5.01 0.23
CA ARG A 61 12.10 6.29 0.87
C ARG A 61 12.61 6.31 2.30
N ASP A 62 13.24 7.42 2.66
CA ASP A 62 13.64 7.69 4.03
C ASP A 62 12.44 7.99 4.94
N LYS A 63 12.70 8.39 6.17
CA LYS A 63 11.66 8.70 7.15
C LYS A 63 10.85 9.95 6.83
N GLU A 64 11.39 10.84 6.01
CA GLU A 64 10.74 12.04 5.47
C GLU A 64 10.05 11.78 4.11
N MET A 65 9.99 10.53 3.65
CA MET A 65 9.43 10.12 2.36
C MET A 65 10.20 10.60 1.12
N LYS A 66 11.43 11.06 1.27
CA LYS A 66 12.31 11.38 0.15
C LYS A 66 12.96 10.13 -0.41
N LEU A 67 13.13 10.08 -1.73
CA LEU A 67 13.85 9.00 -2.40
C LEU A 67 15.30 8.95 -1.93
N ALA A 68 15.75 7.77 -1.54
CA ALA A 68 17.07 7.54 -0.97
C ALA A 68 17.71 6.25 -1.51
N PRO A 69 19.05 6.20 -1.63
CA PRO A 69 19.77 4.99 -2.02
C PRO A 69 19.48 3.81 -1.08
N ARG A 70 19.29 2.61 -1.67
CA ARG A 70 19.18 1.33 -0.93
C ARG A 70 20.16 0.31 -1.48
N LEU A 71 19.69 -0.69 -2.23
CA LEU A 71 20.57 -1.65 -2.90
C LEU A 71 21.38 -1.01 -4.03
N ALA A 72 20.87 0.05 -4.66
CA ALA A 72 21.66 0.98 -5.46
C ALA A 72 22.24 2.07 -4.55
N GLU A 73 23.55 2.34 -4.66
CA GLU A 73 24.22 3.41 -3.90
C GLU A 73 24.26 4.75 -4.65
N SER A 74 24.20 4.69 -6.00
CA SER A 74 24.14 5.87 -6.88
C SER A 74 23.59 5.51 -8.25
N TRP A 75 23.23 6.54 -9.02
CA TRP A 75 22.71 6.39 -10.38
C TRP A 75 23.04 7.59 -11.24
N THR A 76 23.01 7.38 -12.55
CA THR A 76 23.13 8.42 -13.58
C THR A 76 22.08 8.19 -14.66
N ASN A 77 21.68 9.26 -15.32
CA ASN A 77 20.80 9.23 -16.50
C ASN A 77 21.54 9.86 -17.69
N PRO A 78 22.44 9.10 -18.36
CA PRO A 78 23.27 9.62 -19.44
C PRO A 78 22.46 9.98 -20.69
N GLU A 79 21.31 9.35 -20.90
CA GLU A 79 20.37 9.61 -22.00
C GLU A 79 18.94 9.57 -21.43
N PRO A 80 17.96 10.29 -21.99
CA PRO A 80 16.59 10.35 -21.45
C PRO A 80 15.93 8.98 -21.24
N THR A 81 16.33 7.98 -22.03
CA THR A 81 15.81 6.60 -21.98
C THR A 81 16.77 5.61 -21.33
N LYS A 82 17.91 6.07 -20.78
CA LYS A 82 18.93 5.18 -20.22
C LYS A 82 19.32 5.60 -18.81
N TRP A 83 19.22 4.66 -17.89
CA TRP A 83 19.60 4.84 -16.49
C TRP A 83 20.63 3.79 -16.09
N VAL A 84 21.70 4.22 -15.40
CA VAL A 84 22.76 3.35 -14.92
C VAL A 84 22.82 3.42 -13.41
N PHE A 85 22.71 2.28 -12.74
CA PHE A 85 22.73 2.16 -11.28
C PHE A 85 23.98 1.41 -10.82
N LYS A 86 24.71 2.00 -9.88
CA LYS A 86 25.77 1.34 -9.14
C LYS A 86 25.19 0.64 -7.92
N LEU A 87 25.39 -0.67 -7.84
CA LEU A 87 24.87 -1.50 -6.76
C LEU A 87 25.83 -1.49 -5.56
N ARG A 88 25.25 -1.55 -4.38
CA ARG A 88 25.98 -1.58 -3.12
C ARG A 88 26.79 -2.87 -2.99
N ARG A 89 28.10 -2.72 -2.77
CA ARG A 89 28.99 -3.85 -2.55
C ARG A 89 28.88 -4.38 -1.11
N GLY A 90 29.10 -5.70 -0.94
CA GLY A 90 29.09 -6.34 0.37
C GLY A 90 27.71 -6.60 0.96
N VAL A 91 26.64 -6.37 0.23
CA VAL A 91 25.28 -6.79 0.59
C VAL A 91 25.19 -8.30 0.50
N LYS A 92 24.64 -8.92 1.56
CA LYS A 92 24.42 -10.37 1.63
C LYS A 92 22.93 -10.68 1.74
N TRP A 93 22.54 -11.74 1.08
CA TRP A 93 21.27 -12.39 1.31
C TRP A 93 21.23 -13.04 2.71
N HIS A 94 20.04 -13.38 3.19
CA HIS A 94 19.86 -13.96 4.53
C HIS A 94 20.56 -15.31 4.72
N ASP A 95 20.91 -16.01 3.64
CA ASP A 95 21.71 -17.24 3.64
C ASP A 95 23.24 -17.00 3.56
N GLY A 96 23.65 -15.74 3.47
CA GLY A 96 25.04 -15.31 3.38
C GLY A 96 25.60 -15.20 1.96
N SER A 97 24.87 -15.61 0.92
CA SER A 97 25.26 -15.43 -0.49
C SER A 97 25.30 -13.93 -0.86
N VAL A 98 26.06 -13.59 -1.90
CA VAL A 98 26.32 -12.20 -2.30
C VAL A 98 25.21 -11.72 -3.23
N PHE A 99 24.69 -10.51 -2.97
CA PHE A 99 23.79 -9.81 -3.87
C PHE A 99 24.56 -9.24 -5.07
N THR A 100 24.02 -9.41 -6.29
CA THR A 100 24.62 -8.95 -7.54
C THR A 100 23.60 -8.40 -8.54
N ALA A 101 24.09 -7.90 -9.66
CA ALA A 101 23.29 -7.43 -10.79
C ALA A 101 22.41 -8.54 -11.42
N ASP A 102 22.81 -9.80 -11.33
CA ASP A 102 21.98 -10.93 -11.81
C ASP A 102 20.66 -11.03 -11.07
N ASP A 103 20.66 -10.76 -9.75
CA ASP A 103 19.44 -10.74 -8.92
C ASP A 103 18.50 -9.60 -9.33
N VAL A 104 19.07 -8.44 -9.67
CA VAL A 104 18.29 -7.28 -10.13
C VAL A 104 17.63 -7.58 -11.47
N VAL A 105 18.41 -8.02 -12.46
CA VAL A 105 17.89 -8.38 -13.79
C VAL A 105 16.81 -9.45 -13.68
N PHE A 106 17.07 -10.50 -12.90
CA PHE A 106 16.10 -11.55 -12.63
C PHE A 106 14.80 -10.99 -12.03
N SER A 107 14.90 -10.13 -11.01
CA SER A 107 13.75 -9.61 -10.28
C SER A 107 12.83 -8.75 -11.13
N PHE A 108 13.41 -7.90 -11.98
CA PHE A 108 12.63 -7.06 -12.90
C PHE A 108 12.00 -7.89 -14.02
N ASN A 109 12.69 -8.90 -14.56
CA ASN A 109 12.11 -9.84 -15.52
C ASN A 109 10.98 -10.66 -14.89
N ARG A 110 11.16 -11.14 -13.65
CA ARG A 110 10.13 -11.86 -12.89
C ARG A 110 8.90 -11.00 -12.65
N ALA A 111 9.06 -9.75 -12.25
CA ALA A 111 7.95 -8.83 -12.01
C ALA A 111 7.09 -8.59 -13.26
N ARG A 112 7.63 -8.70 -14.48
CA ARG A 112 6.86 -8.62 -15.75
C ARG A 112 5.85 -9.74 -15.93
N GLU A 113 6.07 -10.88 -15.29
CA GLU A 113 5.15 -12.02 -15.30
C GLU A 113 4.04 -11.90 -14.24
N SER A 114 4.05 -10.84 -13.43
CA SER A 114 3.04 -10.62 -12.39
C SER A 114 1.64 -10.43 -13.00
N ALA A 115 0.64 -10.99 -12.34
CA ALA A 115 -0.77 -10.80 -12.69
C ALA A 115 -1.37 -9.50 -12.17
N VAL A 116 -0.58 -8.67 -11.47
CA VAL A 116 -0.99 -7.41 -10.85
C VAL A 116 -0.02 -6.28 -11.20
N THR A 117 -0.18 -5.12 -10.59
CA THR A 117 0.51 -3.86 -10.91
C THR A 117 2.05 -3.92 -11.01
N PHE A 118 2.71 -4.95 -10.45
CA PHE A 118 4.17 -5.10 -10.59
C PHE A 118 4.61 -5.28 -12.04
N LYS A 119 3.76 -5.89 -12.89
CA LYS A 119 3.98 -5.94 -14.34
C LYS A 119 4.12 -4.54 -14.93
N LEU A 120 3.22 -3.63 -14.57
CA LEU A 120 3.28 -2.23 -15.02
C LEU A 120 4.59 -1.57 -14.59
N TYR A 121 4.94 -1.64 -13.29
CA TYR A 121 6.15 -1.01 -12.77
C TYR A 121 7.42 -1.57 -13.44
N SER A 122 7.48 -2.89 -13.66
CA SER A 122 8.61 -3.48 -14.37
C SER A 122 8.67 -3.05 -15.85
N THR A 123 7.51 -2.89 -16.49
CA THR A 123 7.43 -2.38 -17.88
C THR A 123 7.89 -0.93 -17.94
N GLN A 124 7.45 -0.09 -17.02
CA GLN A 124 7.85 1.31 -16.92
C GLN A 124 9.35 1.48 -16.62
N ALA A 125 9.93 0.57 -15.82
CA ALA A 125 11.38 0.57 -15.57
C ALA A 125 12.20 0.22 -16.82
N GLY A 126 11.57 -0.37 -17.84
CA GLY A 126 12.26 -0.76 -19.06
C GLY A 126 13.02 -2.09 -18.94
N VAL A 127 13.98 -2.31 -19.80
CA VAL A 127 14.79 -3.54 -19.84
C VAL A 127 16.01 -3.38 -18.96
N ALA A 128 16.14 -4.24 -17.94
CA ALA A 128 17.32 -4.31 -17.09
C ALA A 128 18.42 -5.16 -17.75
N ARG A 129 19.64 -4.65 -17.80
CA ARG A 129 20.82 -5.33 -18.34
C ARG A 129 21.99 -5.24 -17.36
N LYS A 130 22.61 -6.36 -17.08
CA LYS A 130 23.86 -6.44 -16.32
C LYS A 130 25.00 -5.84 -17.16
N ILE A 131 25.74 -4.89 -16.61
CA ILE A 131 27.00 -4.37 -17.18
C ILE A 131 28.19 -5.11 -16.54
N ASP A 132 28.19 -5.19 -15.22
CA ASP A 132 29.11 -5.97 -14.40
C ASP A 132 28.35 -6.44 -13.13
N ASP A 133 29.02 -7.15 -12.22
CA ASP A 133 28.38 -7.72 -11.02
C ASP A 133 27.72 -6.66 -10.12
N PHE A 134 28.14 -5.40 -10.21
CA PHE A 134 27.65 -4.30 -9.38
C PHE A 134 27.18 -3.08 -10.20
N THR A 135 26.87 -3.28 -11.47
CA THR A 135 26.32 -2.23 -12.34
C THR A 135 25.19 -2.77 -13.19
N VAL A 136 24.02 -2.13 -13.12
CA VAL A 136 22.84 -2.45 -13.93
C VAL A 136 22.44 -1.23 -14.74
N GLU A 137 22.13 -1.44 -16.00
CA GLU A 137 21.54 -0.47 -16.91
C GLU A 137 20.06 -0.79 -17.12
N PHE A 138 19.22 0.21 -17.06
CA PHE A 138 17.82 0.15 -17.50
C PHE A 138 17.64 1.00 -18.74
N THR A 139 17.04 0.40 -19.78
CA THR A 139 16.68 1.10 -21.02
C THR A 139 15.17 1.11 -21.18
N THR A 140 14.57 2.28 -21.32
CA THR A 140 13.13 2.48 -21.49
C THR A 140 12.80 2.81 -22.95
N ASP A 141 11.58 2.48 -23.39
CA ASP A 141 11.09 2.78 -24.73
C ASP A 141 10.88 4.30 -24.95
N GLN A 142 10.63 5.02 -23.86
CA GLN A 142 10.46 6.48 -23.83
C GLN A 142 11.08 7.04 -22.55
N PRO A 143 11.34 8.35 -22.47
CA PRO A 143 11.83 8.99 -21.25
C PRO A 143 10.95 8.65 -20.05
N ASN A 144 11.57 8.39 -18.90
CA ASN A 144 10.84 8.08 -17.66
C ASN A 144 11.21 9.09 -16.57
N PRO A 145 10.42 10.14 -16.37
CA PRO A 145 10.67 11.17 -15.35
C PRO A 145 10.53 10.66 -13.91
N VAL A 146 9.91 9.49 -13.73
CA VAL A 146 9.62 8.90 -12.42
C VAL A 146 10.35 7.56 -12.19
N MET A 147 11.48 7.34 -12.89
CA MET A 147 12.25 6.10 -12.81
C MET A 147 12.55 5.69 -11.35
N LEU A 148 13.02 6.61 -10.52
CA LEU A 148 13.39 6.31 -9.14
C LEU A 148 12.17 5.90 -8.31
N ASP A 149 11.04 6.56 -8.51
CA ASP A 149 9.75 6.17 -7.90
C ASP A 149 9.30 4.79 -8.37
N THR A 150 9.51 4.48 -9.66
CA THR A 150 9.18 3.17 -10.25
C THR A 150 9.99 2.06 -9.58
N LEU A 151 11.30 2.26 -9.43
CA LEU A 151 12.21 1.30 -8.80
C LEU A 151 11.93 1.09 -7.30
N ALA A 152 11.34 2.07 -6.63
CA ALA A 152 10.92 2.00 -5.23
C ALA A 152 9.62 1.19 -5.02
N ASN A 153 9.12 0.49 -6.05
CA ASN A 153 7.94 -0.37 -5.98
C ASN A 153 8.23 -1.85 -6.27
N ILE A 154 9.47 -2.21 -6.67
CA ILE A 154 9.82 -3.60 -7.01
C ILE A 154 10.90 -4.10 -6.07
N TYR A 155 10.54 -5.04 -5.21
CA TYR A 155 11.50 -5.74 -4.36
C TYR A 155 12.42 -6.63 -5.17
N VAL A 156 13.70 -6.63 -4.81
CA VAL A 156 14.69 -7.52 -5.40
C VAL A 156 14.65 -8.87 -4.68
N MET A 157 14.71 -9.95 -5.46
CA MET A 157 14.69 -11.34 -5.01
C MET A 157 15.98 -12.06 -5.40
N ASN A 158 16.39 -13.03 -4.59
CA ASN A 158 17.54 -13.88 -4.86
C ASN A 158 17.22 -14.84 -6.02
N LYS A 159 17.95 -14.70 -7.13
CA LYS A 159 17.78 -15.54 -8.33
C LYS A 159 17.98 -17.02 -8.03
N ALA A 160 19.09 -17.39 -7.39
CA ALA A 160 19.43 -18.77 -7.12
C ALA A 160 18.42 -19.45 -6.17
N TRP A 161 17.92 -18.70 -5.16
CA TRP A 161 16.88 -19.19 -4.28
C TRP A 161 15.56 -19.42 -5.03
N CYS A 162 15.18 -18.50 -5.92
CA CYS A 162 13.97 -18.65 -6.72
C CYS A 162 14.06 -19.85 -7.68
N GLU A 163 15.21 -20.06 -8.31
CA GLU A 163 15.47 -21.21 -9.19
C GLU A 163 15.43 -22.53 -8.40
N LYS A 164 16.13 -22.59 -7.26
CA LYS A 164 16.17 -23.77 -6.39
C LYS A 164 14.79 -24.22 -5.90
N ASN A 165 13.90 -23.26 -5.65
CA ASN A 165 12.58 -23.54 -5.07
C ASN A 165 11.44 -23.50 -6.11
N ASN A 166 11.75 -23.46 -7.41
CA ASN A 166 10.78 -23.41 -8.52
C ASN A 166 9.79 -22.24 -8.42
N VAL A 167 10.26 -21.06 -7.99
CA VAL A 167 9.46 -19.83 -7.86
C VAL A 167 9.99 -18.70 -8.76
N VAL A 168 10.47 -19.07 -9.95
CA VAL A 168 10.99 -18.14 -10.95
C VAL A 168 9.93 -17.21 -11.54
N LYS A 169 8.66 -17.52 -11.35
CA LYS A 169 7.52 -16.65 -11.68
C LYS A 169 6.78 -16.25 -10.41
N PRO A 170 6.18 -15.04 -10.36
CA PRO A 170 5.28 -14.68 -9.28
C PRO A 170 4.07 -15.62 -9.24
N LEU A 171 3.60 -15.97 -8.05
CA LEU A 171 2.35 -16.72 -7.95
C LEU A 171 1.19 -15.89 -8.49
N ASN A 172 0.22 -16.54 -9.10
CA ASN A 172 -1.01 -15.86 -9.50
C ASN A 172 -2.00 -15.81 -8.33
N TYR A 173 -1.93 -14.73 -7.56
CA TYR A 173 -2.78 -14.53 -6.39
C TYR A 173 -4.28 -14.57 -6.73
N THR A 174 -4.68 -14.14 -7.93
CA THR A 174 -6.10 -14.13 -8.34
C THR A 174 -6.67 -15.55 -8.49
N LYS A 175 -5.80 -16.53 -8.75
CA LYS A 175 -6.16 -17.97 -8.83
C LYS A 175 -6.00 -18.71 -7.51
N LYS A 176 -5.61 -17.99 -6.43
CA LYS A 176 -5.32 -18.58 -5.11
C LYS A 176 -4.28 -19.70 -5.18
N GLU A 177 -3.30 -19.54 -6.05
CA GLU A 177 -2.18 -20.47 -6.17
C GLU A 177 -1.34 -20.43 -4.88
N GLU A 178 -0.73 -21.57 -4.52
CA GLU A 178 0.31 -21.63 -3.50
C GLU A 178 1.61 -22.12 -4.12
N THR A 179 2.72 -21.46 -3.75
CA THR A 179 4.08 -21.81 -4.15
C THR A 179 4.96 -21.83 -2.91
N PHE A 180 6.21 -22.25 -3.04
CA PHE A 180 7.16 -22.19 -1.92
C PHE A 180 7.31 -20.74 -1.40
N ALA A 181 7.33 -19.75 -2.28
CA ALA A 181 7.42 -18.33 -1.90
C ALA A 181 6.15 -17.79 -1.21
N THR A 182 5.01 -18.50 -1.25
CA THR A 182 3.81 -18.08 -0.52
C THR A 182 4.09 -17.94 0.97
N ARG A 183 4.85 -18.87 1.56
CA ARG A 183 5.09 -18.95 3.02
C ARG A 183 6.55 -18.80 3.42
N ASN A 184 7.46 -18.69 2.47
CA ASN A 184 8.89 -18.58 2.70
C ASN A 184 9.44 -17.33 2.03
N ALA A 185 10.45 -16.72 2.66
CA ALA A 185 11.07 -15.51 2.18
C ALA A 185 12.59 -15.56 2.29
N MET A 186 13.29 -15.00 1.30
CA MET A 186 14.73 -14.86 1.25
C MET A 186 15.08 -13.47 0.74
N GLY A 187 15.51 -12.58 1.62
CA GLY A 187 15.79 -11.18 1.33
C GLY A 187 17.18 -10.74 1.75
N THR A 188 17.45 -9.47 1.53
CA THR A 188 18.66 -8.76 2.00
C THR A 188 18.36 -7.86 3.21
N GLY A 189 17.09 -7.76 3.62
CA GLY A 189 16.53 -6.76 4.51
C GLY A 189 16.93 -6.88 5.99
N PRO A 190 16.45 -5.93 6.80
CA PRO A 190 16.82 -5.79 8.22
C PRO A 190 16.30 -6.92 9.11
N TYR A 191 15.30 -7.68 8.66
CA TYR A 191 14.72 -8.79 9.42
C TYR A 191 14.61 -10.04 8.56
N LYS A 192 14.68 -11.21 9.20
CA LYS A 192 14.50 -12.53 8.61
C LYS A 192 13.15 -13.09 9.04
N LEU A 193 12.40 -13.67 8.12
CA LEU A 193 11.18 -14.41 8.44
C LEU A 193 11.54 -15.69 9.19
N VAL A 194 10.95 -15.89 10.36
CA VAL A 194 11.08 -17.12 11.15
C VAL A 194 9.93 -18.07 10.87
N THR A 195 8.69 -17.55 10.94
CA THR A 195 7.47 -18.33 10.64
C THR A 195 6.32 -17.40 10.29
N TRP A 196 5.45 -17.90 9.43
CA TRP A 196 4.11 -17.35 9.22
C TRP A 196 3.07 -18.46 9.35
N GLU A 197 2.26 -18.35 10.39
CA GLU A 197 1.08 -19.18 10.62
C GLU A 197 -0.15 -18.32 10.30
N GLN A 198 -0.75 -18.56 9.13
CA GLN A 198 -1.82 -17.73 8.59
C GLN A 198 -2.97 -17.55 9.58
N GLY A 199 -3.37 -16.30 9.82
CA GLY A 199 -4.41 -15.93 10.78
C GLY A 199 -3.98 -16.02 12.25
N VAL A 200 -2.75 -16.44 12.55
CA VAL A 200 -2.26 -16.65 13.91
C VAL A 200 -1.11 -15.70 14.25
N LYS A 201 -0.02 -15.76 13.49
CA LYS A 201 1.16 -14.92 13.74
C LYS A 201 2.14 -14.88 12.55
N ILE A 202 2.93 -13.80 12.50
CA ILE A 202 4.14 -13.69 11.69
C ILE A 202 5.28 -13.31 12.63
N LEU A 203 6.32 -14.11 12.68
CA LEU A 203 7.49 -13.88 13.53
C LEU A 203 8.69 -13.55 12.65
N HIS A 204 9.37 -12.44 12.97
CA HIS A 204 10.64 -12.09 12.38
C HIS A 204 11.71 -11.93 13.45
N THR A 205 12.95 -12.17 13.08
CA THR A 205 14.14 -11.86 13.89
C THR A 205 15.04 -10.89 13.15
N LYS A 206 15.72 -10.03 13.89
CA LYS A 206 16.69 -9.08 13.32
C LYS A 206 17.77 -9.82 12.53
N ASN A 207 18.14 -9.25 11.41
CA ASN A 207 19.31 -9.66 10.64
C ASN A 207 20.55 -8.89 11.18
N PRO A 208 21.42 -9.52 11.99
CA PRO A 208 22.57 -8.81 12.56
C PRO A 208 23.61 -8.43 11.51
N ASP A 209 23.58 -9.11 10.34
CA ASP A 209 24.49 -8.86 9.23
C ASP A 209 23.92 -7.87 8.20
N TRP A 210 22.77 -7.27 8.48
CA TRP A 210 22.19 -6.29 7.56
C TRP A 210 23.15 -5.11 7.33
N TRP A 211 23.47 -4.85 6.07
CA TRP A 211 24.40 -3.80 5.66
C TRP A 211 24.03 -2.41 6.21
N GLY A 212 22.73 -2.13 6.38
CA GLY A 212 22.20 -0.86 6.89
C GLY A 212 22.58 -0.56 8.34
N ILE A 213 22.98 -1.55 9.13
CA ILE A 213 23.49 -1.33 10.50
C ILE A 213 24.81 -0.57 10.43
N LYS A 214 25.74 -1.02 9.57
CA LYS A 214 27.03 -0.34 9.37
C LYS A 214 26.88 1.01 8.71
N ALA A 215 25.84 1.20 7.92
CA ALA A 215 25.51 2.47 7.26
C ALA A 215 24.76 3.46 8.17
N GLY A 216 24.48 3.10 9.44
CA GLY A 216 23.78 3.96 10.41
C GLY A 216 22.28 4.10 10.15
N LEU A 217 21.69 3.25 9.33
CA LEU A 217 20.26 3.30 9.00
C LEU A 217 19.37 2.66 10.07
N TYR A 218 19.93 1.80 10.93
CA TYR A 218 19.22 1.14 12.01
C TYR A 218 19.27 2.01 13.27
N GLU A 219 18.21 2.78 13.50
CA GLU A 219 18.07 3.65 14.68
C GLU A 219 17.26 2.96 15.80
N GLY A 220 16.59 1.84 15.47
CA GLY A 220 15.76 1.07 16.40
C GLY A 220 16.55 0.20 17.38
N ASN A 221 15.82 -0.58 18.17
CA ASN A 221 16.42 -1.53 19.11
C ASN A 221 15.66 -2.88 19.17
N ILE A 222 14.91 -3.22 18.12
CA ILE A 222 14.05 -4.40 18.10
C ILE A 222 14.84 -5.62 17.62
N GLU A 223 14.85 -6.69 18.41
CA GLU A 223 15.50 -7.96 18.06
C GLU A 223 14.48 -8.97 17.47
N THR A 224 13.24 -8.99 18.00
CA THR A 224 12.17 -9.85 17.46
C THR A 224 10.89 -9.05 17.24
N VAL A 225 10.16 -9.43 16.19
CA VAL A 225 8.90 -8.80 15.79
C VAL A 225 7.83 -9.87 15.76
N ASP A 226 6.85 -9.79 16.64
CA ASP A 226 5.71 -10.70 16.73
C ASP A 226 4.45 -9.95 16.29
N TYR A 227 4.03 -10.23 15.07
CA TYR A 227 2.76 -9.75 14.52
C TYR A 227 1.66 -10.77 14.75
N ARG A 228 0.52 -10.33 15.26
CA ARG A 228 -0.69 -11.16 15.43
C ARG A 228 -1.92 -10.44 14.88
N PRO A 229 -2.60 -10.98 13.87
CA PRO A 229 -3.84 -10.40 13.38
C PRO A 229 -4.94 -10.55 14.46
N ILE A 230 -5.55 -9.44 14.85
CA ILE A 230 -6.71 -9.42 15.76
C ILE A 230 -7.81 -8.64 15.05
N GLN A 231 -8.74 -9.35 14.42
CA GLN A 231 -9.77 -8.74 13.58
C GLN A 231 -10.73 -7.86 14.41
N ASN A 232 -11.15 -8.34 15.59
CA ASN A 232 -12.05 -7.58 16.45
C ASN A 232 -11.33 -6.38 17.08
N ALA A 233 -11.82 -5.17 16.78
CA ALA A 233 -11.20 -3.92 17.22
C ALA A 233 -11.18 -3.77 18.74
N ALA A 234 -12.24 -4.15 19.46
CA ALA A 234 -12.28 -4.05 20.91
C ALA A 234 -11.26 -4.99 21.57
N THR A 235 -11.15 -6.23 21.07
CA THR A 235 -10.14 -7.21 21.53
C THR A 235 -8.72 -6.68 21.26
N ARG A 236 -8.49 -6.10 20.06
CA ARG A 236 -7.19 -5.52 19.70
C ARG A 236 -6.80 -4.37 20.63
N MET A 237 -7.74 -3.49 20.97
CA MET A 237 -7.50 -2.40 21.90
C MET A 237 -7.34 -2.87 23.36
N ALA A 238 -8.05 -3.91 23.78
CA ALA A 238 -7.85 -4.53 25.10
C ALA A 238 -6.44 -5.14 25.20
N ALA A 239 -5.95 -5.81 24.15
CA ALA A 239 -4.60 -6.36 24.10
C ALA A 239 -3.52 -5.27 24.18
N LEU A 240 -3.74 -4.08 23.59
CA LEU A 240 -2.83 -2.94 23.72
C LEU A 240 -2.81 -2.39 25.17
N ARG A 241 -3.98 -2.18 25.77
CA ARG A 241 -4.09 -1.67 27.14
C ARG A 241 -3.51 -2.63 28.19
N SER A 242 -3.71 -3.93 28.02
CA SER A 242 -3.16 -4.95 28.93
C SER A 242 -1.65 -5.17 28.74
N GLY A 243 -1.05 -4.65 27.67
CA GLY A 243 0.36 -4.87 27.35
C GLY A 243 0.67 -6.23 26.73
N GLN A 244 -0.35 -6.95 26.23
CA GLN A 244 -0.13 -8.14 25.40
C GLN A 244 0.53 -7.77 24.06
N ILE A 245 0.20 -6.59 23.51
CA ILE A 245 0.84 -5.99 22.34
C ILE A 245 1.32 -4.58 22.66
N ASP A 246 2.27 -4.08 21.89
CA ASP A 246 2.93 -2.80 22.11
C ASP A 246 2.43 -1.73 21.13
N PHE A 247 1.85 -2.15 19.98
CA PHE A 247 1.42 -1.25 18.91
C PHE A 247 0.22 -1.83 18.14
N VAL A 248 -0.66 -0.93 17.69
CA VAL A 248 -1.79 -1.18 16.80
C VAL A 248 -1.71 -0.24 15.60
N LEU A 249 -1.67 -0.82 14.40
CA LEU A 249 -1.56 -0.07 13.14
C LEU A 249 -2.89 0.64 12.78
N ASP A 250 -4.02 0.04 13.12
CA ASP A 250 -5.36 0.45 12.70
C ASP A 250 -6.34 0.43 13.88
N PRO A 251 -6.13 1.29 14.91
CA PRO A 251 -7.08 1.40 16.00
C PRO A 251 -8.45 1.84 15.46
N ALA A 252 -9.52 1.37 16.10
CA ALA A 252 -10.87 1.75 15.70
C ALA A 252 -11.05 3.27 15.86
N VAL A 253 -11.49 3.95 14.80
CA VAL A 253 -11.67 5.41 14.82
C VAL A 253 -12.65 5.88 15.90
N GLN A 254 -13.58 5.03 16.32
CA GLN A 254 -14.52 5.29 17.40
C GLN A 254 -13.84 5.41 18.77
N ASP A 255 -12.71 4.74 18.94
CA ASP A 255 -11.97 4.68 20.20
C ASP A 255 -10.88 5.75 20.30
N VAL A 256 -10.53 6.41 19.19
CA VAL A 256 -9.42 7.39 19.13
C VAL A 256 -9.58 8.50 20.17
N ILE A 257 -10.79 9.03 20.35
CA ILE A 257 -11.06 10.09 21.35
C ILE A 257 -10.77 9.58 22.77
N SER A 258 -11.24 8.37 23.12
CA SER A 258 -10.99 7.79 24.44
C SER A 258 -9.52 7.45 24.67
N MET A 259 -8.82 7.03 23.61
CA MET A 259 -7.39 6.72 23.67
C MET A 259 -6.52 7.95 23.89
N ARG A 260 -6.88 9.12 23.33
CA ARG A 260 -6.16 10.39 23.56
C ARG A 260 -6.13 10.79 25.05
N ASN A 261 -7.12 10.35 25.82
CA ASN A 261 -7.23 10.63 27.25
C ASN A 261 -6.54 9.55 28.12
N ASP A 262 -6.10 8.45 27.54
CA ASP A 262 -5.44 7.34 28.23
C ASP A 262 -3.93 7.60 28.34
N LYS A 263 -3.46 7.94 29.54
CA LYS A 263 -2.04 8.27 29.80
C LYS A 263 -1.08 7.09 29.59
N SER A 264 -1.58 5.85 29.49
CA SER A 264 -0.75 4.67 29.21
C SER A 264 -0.47 4.48 27.72
N LEU A 265 -1.19 5.21 26.87
CA LEU A 265 -1.13 5.11 25.41
C LEU A 265 -0.61 6.38 24.76
N LYS A 266 -0.07 6.23 23.57
CA LYS A 266 0.29 7.32 22.67
C LYS A 266 -0.42 7.12 21.33
N ILE A 267 -1.09 8.17 20.86
CA ILE A 267 -1.80 8.19 19.59
C ILE A 267 -0.99 9.02 18.60
N TRP A 268 -0.79 8.45 17.42
CA TRP A 268 -0.12 9.06 16.29
C TRP A 268 -1.17 9.30 15.22
N GLU A 269 -1.30 10.53 14.73
CA GLU A 269 -2.27 10.89 13.71
C GLU A 269 -1.62 11.71 12.61
N GLY A 270 -1.95 11.41 11.37
CA GLY A 270 -1.43 12.15 10.22
C GLY A 270 -2.20 11.83 8.94
N PRO A 271 -2.03 12.63 7.90
CA PRO A 271 -2.62 12.33 6.59
C PRO A 271 -2.00 11.06 6.01
N GLU A 272 -2.81 10.26 5.35
CA GLU A 272 -2.35 9.13 4.54
C GLU A 272 -2.33 9.52 3.05
N ILE A 273 -1.32 9.07 2.32
CA ILE A 273 -1.32 9.08 0.86
C ILE A 273 -2.23 7.95 0.40
N ARG A 274 -3.54 8.16 0.55
CA ARG A 274 -4.57 7.18 0.16
C ARG A 274 -5.90 7.84 -0.14
N LEU A 275 -6.39 7.57 -1.35
CA LEU A 275 -7.77 7.86 -1.74
C LEU A 275 -8.65 6.63 -1.43
N ILE A 276 -9.80 6.86 -0.83
CA ILE A 276 -10.91 5.90 -0.77
C ILE A 276 -11.95 6.33 -1.78
N TYR A 277 -12.37 5.38 -2.63
CA TYR A 277 -13.27 5.65 -3.75
C TYR A 277 -14.22 4.49 -4.02
N LEU A 278 -15.29 4.78 -4.78
CA LEU A 278 -16.19 3.78 -5.34
C LEU A 278 -15.92 3.65 -6.84
N GLY A 279 -15.91 2.42 -7.30
CA GLY A 279 -15.86 2.08 -8.72
C GLY A 279 -17.07 1.25 -9.13
N PHE A 280 -17.34 1.20 -10.45
CA PHE A 280 -18.46 0.51 -11.06
C PHE A 280 -17.99 -0.29 -12.26
N ASP A 281 -18.63 -1.41 -12.53
CA ASP A 281 -18.52 -2.08 -13.82
C ASP A 281 -19.11 -1.18 -14.92
N GLN A 282 -18.27 -0.70 -15.81
CA GLN A 282 -18.63 0.18 -16.91
C GLN A 282 -18.46 -0.49 -18.29
N ALA A 283 -18.06 -1.76 -18.31
CA ALA A 283 -17.71 -2.47 -19.54
C ALA A 283 -18.80 -3.42 -20.03
N ARG A 284 -19.31 -4.26 -19.14
CA ARG A 284 -20.25 -5.32 -19.52
C ARG A 284 -21.51 -4.79 -20.17
N ASN A 285 -22.10 -5.57 -21.07
CA ASN A 285 -23.40 -5.22 -21.67
C ASN A 285 -24.55 -5.45 -20.69
N GLU A 286 -24.45 -6.46 -19.84
CA GLU A 286 -25.39 -6.72 -18.73
C GLU A 286 -24.64 -6.68 -17.41
N LEU A 287 -25.21 -5.97 -16.44
CA LEU A 287 -24.62 -5.76 -15.13
C LEU A 287 -24.72 -7.04 -14.28
N LEU A 288 -23.61 -7.49 -13.73
CA LEU A 288 -23.59 -8.62 -12.78
C LEU A 288 -24.35 -8.25 -11.50
N TYR A 289 -24.89 -9.27 -10.83
CA TYR A 289 -25.50 -9.13 -9.50
C TYR A 289 -26.52 -7.98 -9.41
N SER A 290 -27.29 -7.78 -10.50
CA SER A 290 -28.34 -6.75 -10.62
C SER A 290 -29.68 -7.36 -11.02
N ASP A 291 -30.75 -6.67 -10.66
CA ASP A 291 -32.11 -6.96 -11.15
C ASP A 291 -32.39 -6.39 -12.54
N VAL A 292 -31.53 -5.53 -13.08
CA VAL A 292 -31.58 -5.05 -14.46
C VAL A 292 -30.98 -6.10 -15.40
N LYS A 293 -31.79 -6.54 -16.39
CA LYS A 293 -31.37 -7.53 -17.38
C LYS A 293 -31.12 -6.91 -18.75
N GLY A 294 -30.15 -7.47 -19.48
CA GLY A 294 -29.79 -7.04 -20.84
C GLY A 294 -29.14 -5.65 -20.93
N LYS A 295 -28.85 -4.99 -19.80
CA LYS A 295 -28.30 -3.64 -19.77
C LYS A 295 -27.32 -3.46 -18.61
N ASN A 296 -26.40 -2.51 -18.77
CA ASN A 296 -25.54 -2.02 -17.70
C ASN A 296 -25.83 -0.53 -17.45
N PRO A 297 -26.59 -0.20 -16.39
CA PRO A 297 -26.91 1.18 -16.04
C PRO A 297 -25.68 2.07 -15.82
N PHE A 298 -24.56 1.51 -15.31
CA PHE A 298 -23.37 2.29 -15.00
C PHE A 298 -22.53 2.69 -16.23
N LYS A 299 -22.88 2.22 -17.45
CA LYS A 299 -22.35 2.81 -18.69
C LYS A 299 -22.84 4.24 -18.89
N ASP A 300 -24.05 4.57 -18.39
CA ASP A 300 -24.59 5.92 -18.48
C ASP A 300 -23.98 6.81 -17.38
N ARG A 301 -23.30 7.89 -17.81
CA ARG A 301 -22.71 8.88 -16.93
C ARG A 301 -23.74 9.49 -15.95
N ARG A 302 -25.00 9.66 -16.39
CA ARG A 302 -26.08 10.22 -15.55
C ARG A 302 -26.36 9.34 -14.34
N VAL A 303 -26.32 8.02 -14.50
CA VAL A 303 -26.49 7.04 -13.41
C VAL A 303 -25.31 7.14 -12.42
N ARG A 304 -24.07 7.21 -12.93
CA ARG A 304 -22.88 7.39 -12.07
C ARG A 304 -22.93 8.72 -11.32
N LEU A 305 -23.33 9.80 -11.99
CA LEU A 305 -23.48 11.12 -11.37
C LEU A 305 -24.60 11.13 -10.31
N ALA A 306 -25.70 10.43 -10.57
CA ALA A 306 -26.77 10.27 -9.57
C ALA A 306 -26.27 9.56 -8.33
N ALA A 307 -25.52 8.46 -8.51
CA ALA A 307 -24.89 7.74 -7.39
C ALA A 307 -23.91 8.64 -6.62
N TYR A 308 -23.13 9.48 -7.32
CA TYR A 308 -22.22 10.45 -6.71
C TYR A 308 -22.97 11.48 -5.86
N GLN A 309 -23.95 12.16 -6.46
CA GLN A 309 -24.70 13.25 -5.81
C GLN A 309 -25.60 12.78 -4.67
N ALA A 310 -25.87 11.49 -4.55
CA ALA A 310 -26.61 10.92 -3.44
C ALA A 310 -25.76 10.69 -2.18
N ILE A 311 -24.43 10.87 -2.25
CA ILE A 311 -23.52 10.61 -1.13
C ILE A 311 -23.18 11.91 -0.40
N ASP A 312 -23.61 11.99 0.87
CA ASP A 312 -23.23 13.05 1.80
C ASP A 312 -21.91 12.69 2.49
N VAL A 313 -20.80 13.18 1.93
CA VAL A 313 -19.46 12.85 2.43
C VAL A 313 -19.15 13.54 3.77
N GLU A 314 -19.77 14.68 4.07
CA GLU A 314 -19.59 15.34 5.37
C GLU A 314 -20.30 14.54 6.48
N ALA A 315 -21.47 13.96 6.18
CA ALA A 315 -22.11 13.00 7.09
C ALA A 315 -21.23 11.75 7.28
N LEU A 316 -20.60 11.20 6.23
CA LEU A 316 -19.65 10.10 6.37
C LEU A 316 -18.47 10.48 7.25
N LYS A 317 -17.86 11.66 7.05
CA LYS A 317 -16.76 12.18 7.86
C LYS A 317 -17.13 12.26 9.35
N THR A 318 -18.28 12.83 9.65
CA THR A 318 -18.68 13.08 11.04
C THR A 318 -19.18 11.82 11.75
N THR A 319 -20.04 11.03 11.10
CA THR A 319 -20.74 9.90 11.74
C THR A 319 -19.97 8.58 11.65
N VAL A 320 -19.34 8.30 10.49
CA VAL A 320 -18.61 7.04 10.25
C VAL A 320 -17.13 7.18 10.60
N MET A 321 -16.48 8.23 10.08
CA MET A 321 -15.04 8.41 10.23
C MET A 321 -14.61 9.20 11.47
N ARG A 322 -15.57 9.75 12.23
CA ARG A 322 -15.31 10.50 13.47
C ARG A 322 -14.26 11.61 13.30
N GLY A 323 -14.29 12.30 12.14
CA GLY A 323 -13.35 13.35 11.77
C GLY A 323 -12.06 12.86 11.11
N LEU A 324 -11.77 11.56 11.11
CA LEU A 324 -10.53 10.97 10.57
C LEU A 324 -10.63 10.71 9.06
N SER A 325 -11.09 11.71 8.33
CA SER A 325 -11.09 11.72 6.86
C SER A 325 -11.11 13.15 6.33
N ARG A 326 -10.59 13.34 5.13
CA ARG A 326 -10.63 14.60 4.39
C ARG A 326 -11.40 14.37 3.10
N PRO A 327 -12.70 14.75 3.02
CA PRO A 327 -13.48 14.67 1.78
C PRO A 327 -12.75 15.32 0.62
N THR A 328 -12.81 14.73 -0.57
CA THR A 328 -12.18 15.25 -1.79
C THR A 328 -13.03 14.96 -3.03
N GLY A 329 -12.99 15.86 -4.00
CA GLY A 329 -13.53 15.65 -5.35
C GLY A 329 -12.50 15.14 -6.34
N ILE A 330 -11.22 15.11 -5.95
CA ILE A 330 -10.11 14.69 -6.80
C ILE A 330 -9.85 13.19 -6.65
N ALA A 331 -9.83 12.49 -7.78
CA ALA A 331 -9.46 11.08 -7.82
C ALA A 331 -7.94 10.90 -7.90
N LEU A 332 -7.23 11.31 -6.85
CA LEU A 332 -5.79 11.05 -6.64
C LEU A 332 -5.51 10.82 -5.14
N PRO A 333 -4.57 9.91 -4.79
CA PRO A 333 -4.17 9.67 -3.39
C PRO A 333 -3.61 10.90 -2.68
N SER A 334 -2.91 11.77 -3.41
CA SER A 334 -2.33 13.01 -2.92
C SER A 334 -2.40 14.08 -4.00
N ALA A 335 -3.49 14.83 -4.02
CA ALA A 335 -3.67 15.92 -5.00
C ALA A 335 -2.57 16.99 -4.88
N SER A 336 -2.28 17.45 -3.65
CA SER A 336 -1.24 18.45 -3.39
C SER A 336 0.17 17.92 -3.70
N GLY A 337 0.45 16.66 -3.42
CA GLY A 337 1.73 16.03 -3.76
C GLY A 337 1.93 15.86 -5.26
N ALA A 338 0.84 15.72 -6.03
CA ALA A 338 0.84 15.71 -7.50
C ALA A 338 0.76 17.12 -8.11
N GLY A 339 0.87 18.18 -7.31
CA GLY A 339 0.85 19.57 -7.77
C GLY A 339 -0.52 20.06 -8.26
N VAL A 340 -1.61 19.34 -7.96
CA VAL A 340 -2.95 19.75 -8.39
C VAL A 340 -3.44 20.92 -7.54
N PRO A 341 -3.87 22.06 -8.14
CA PRO A 341 -4.35 23.21 -7.40
C PRO A 341 -5.56 22.89 -6.52
N ALA A 342 -5.59 23.42 -5.30
CA ALA A 342 -6.70 23.22 -4.37
C ALA A 342 -8.05 23.69 -4.94
N SER A 343 -8.04 24.67 -5.85
CA SER A 343 -9.26 25.15 -6.54
C SER A 343 -9.92 24.10 -7.44
N MET A 344 -9.19 23.04 -7.81
CA MET A 344 -9.75 21.90 -8.55
C MET A 344 -10.42 20.86 -7.66
N ASP A 345 -10.24 20.94 -6.33
CA ASP A 345 -10.85 19.99 -5.40
C ASP A 345 -12.33 20.34 -5.15
N VAL A 346 -13.12 20.20 -6.20
CA VAL A 346 -14.57 20.48 -6.21
C VAL A 346 -15.31 19.16 -6.40
N ARG A 347 -16.22 18.86 -5.48
CA ARG A 347 -17.12 17.72 -5.58
C ARG A 347 -18.40 18.09 -6.36
N HIS A 348 -18.97 17.12 -7.06
CA HIS A 348 -20.36 17.26 -7.48
C HIS A 348 -21.25 17.43 -6.23
N PRO A 349 -22.13 18.46 -6.20
CA PRO A 349 -22.91 18.80 -5.01
C PRO A 349 -23.82 17.66 -4.54
N TYR A 350 -23.87 17.41 -3.24
CA TYR A 350 -24.84 16.51 -2.64
C TYR A 350 -26.27 17.02 -2.91
N SER A 351 -27.09 16.20 -3.56
CA SER A 351 -28.50 16.53 -3.83
C SER A 351 -29.30 15.27 -4.16
N VAL A 352 -30.11 14.82 -3.22
CA VAL A 352 -31.05 13.69 -3.44
C VAL A 352 -32.04 13.99 -4.57
N THR A 353 -32.54 15.24 -4.64
CA THR A 353 -33.49 15.65 -5.68
C THR A 353 -32.86 15.58 -7.07
N LYS A 354 -31.66 16.13 -7.25
CA LYS A 354 -30.95 16.09 -8.54
C LYS A 354 -30.56 14.66 -8.93
N ALA A 355 -30.13 13.85 -7.96
CA ALA A 355 -29.81 12.46 -8.18
C ALA A 355 -31.03 11.65 -8.68
N LYS A 356 -32.23 11.85 -8.08
CA LYS A 356 -33.48 11.23 -8.59
C LYS A 356 -33.83 11.70 -10.00
N GLN A 357 -33.67 12.99 -10.29
CA GLN A 357 -33.90 13.54 -11.62
C GLN A 357 -33.00 12.85 -12.65
N LEU A 358 -31.69 12.72 -12.37
CA LEU A 358 -30.73 12.06 -13.25
C LEU A 358 -31.05 10.58 -13.50
N LEU A 359 -31.50 9.84 -12.47
CA LEU A 359 -31.95 8.46 -12.65
C LEU A 359 -33.21 8.37 -13.53
N ASN A 360 -34.17 9.29 -13.34
CA ASN A 360 -35.35 9.36 -14.19
C ASN A 360 -34.99 9.66 -15.66
N GLU A 361 -34.13 10.64 -15.90
CA GLU A 361 -33.61 11.00 -17.23
C GLU A 361 -32.84 9.85 -17.90
N ALA A 362 -32.19 8.99 -17.09
CA ALA A 362 -31.50 7.80 -17.56
C ALA A 362 -32.42 6.57 -17.78
N GLY A 363 -33.74 6.71 -17.51
CA GLY A 363 -34.71 5.64 -17.67
C GLY A 363 -34.88 4.73 -16.45
N TYR A 364 -34.45 5.16 -15.26
CA TYR A 364 -34.57 4.41 -14.00
C TYR A 364 -35.34 5.19 -12.94
N PRO A 365 -36.60 5.62 -13.16
CA PRO A 365 -37.33 6.48 -12.21
C PRO A 365 -37.56 5.84 -10.85
N ASN A 366 -37.60 4.50 -10.78
CA ASN A 366 -37.77 3.73 -9.55
C ASN A 366 -36.45 3.14 -9.04
N GLY A 367 -35.32 3.57 -9.61
CA GLY A 367 -33.99 3.00 -9.34
C GLY A 367 -33.89 1.54 -9.79
N PHE A 368 -32.89 0.83 -9.25
CA PHE A 368 -32.63 -0.59 -9.53
C PHE A 368 -31.82 -1.22 -8.41
N GLY A 369 -31.76 -2.57 -8.41
CA GLY A 369 -31.00 -3.35 -7.44
C GLY A 369 -29.63 -3.78 -7.98
N PHE A 370 -28.61 -3.77 -7.11
CA PHE A 370 -27.28 -4.29 -7.43
C PHE A 370 -26.47 -4.59 -6.15
N THR A 371 -25.31 -5.24 -6.33
CA THR A 371 -24.40 -5.57 -5.21
C THR A 371 -23.24 -4.58 -5.14
N LEU A 372 -22.96 -4.08 -3.91
CA LEU A 372 -21.76 -3.33 -3.57
C LEU A 372 -20.80 -4.29 -2.84
N THR A 373 -19.69 -4.61 -3.48
CA THR A 373 -18.65 -5.49 -2.94
C THR A 373 -17.67 -4.68 -2.09
N CYS A 374 -17.46 -5.08 -0.84
CA CYS A 374 -16.70 -4.33 0.15
C CYS A 374 -15.71 -5.22 0.92
N PRO A 375 -14.47 -4.76 1.14
CA PRO A 375 -13.62 -5.36 2.16
C PRO A 375 -14.16 -5.04 3.55
N ASN A 376 -13.72 -5.81 4.57
CA ASN A 376 -14.06 -5.57 5.97
C ASN A 376 -12.83 -5.61 6.91
N ASP A 377 -11.65 -5.74 6.33
CA ASP A 377 -10.37 -5.83 7.06
C ASP A 377 -9.23 -5.09 6.35
N ARG A 378 -9.56 -4.09 5.48
CA ARG A 378 -8.57 -3.42 4.62
C ARG A 378 -8.41 -1.93 4.92
N TYR A 379 -9.51 -1.18 4.99
CA TYR A 379 -9.51 0.27 5.20
C TYR A 379 -10.19 0.62 6.50
N LEU A 380 -9.93 1.83 7.01
CA LEU A 380 -10.61 2.30 8.22
C LEU A 380 -12.12 2.36 7.99
N ASN A 381 -12.87 1.60 8.78
CA ASN A 381 -14.33 1.55 8.72
C ASN A 381 -14.93 1.20 7.33
N ASP A 382 -14.23 0.45 6.50
CA ASP A 382 -14.65 0.08 5.14
C ASP A 382 -16.07 -0.52 5.08
N GLU A 383 -16.37 -1.52 5.88
CA GLU A 383 -17.72 -2.08 5.99
C GLU A 383 -18.78 -1.03 6.37
N LYS A 384 -18.47 -0.19 7.37
CA LYS A 384 -19.42 0.84 7.84
C LYS A 384 -19.65 1.92 6.80
N LEU A 385 -18.62 2.28 6.01
CA LEU A 385 -18.75 3.19 4.87
C LEU A 385 -19.72 2.61 3.83
N CYS A 386 -19.55 1.34 3.47
CA CYS A 386 -20.43 0.68 2.49
C CYS A 386 -21.88 0.63 2.95
N VAL A 387 -22.13 0.29 4.22
CA VAL A 387 -23.49 0.26 4.80
C VAL A 387 -24.12 1.66 4.79
N ALA A 388 -23.36 2.68 5.19
CA ALA A 388 -23.86 4.06 5.19
C ALA A 388 -24.18 4.55 3.77
N ILE A 389 -23.30 4.26 2.79
CA ILE A 389 -23.50 4.62 1.38
C ILE A 389 -24.72 3.90 0.79
N ALA A 390 -24.91 2.61 1.07
CA ALA A 390 -26.10 1.87 0.65
C ALA A 390 -27.39 2.52 1.20
N GLY A 391 -27.38 2.96 2.47
CA GLY A 391 -28.49 3.72 3.05
C GLY A 391 -28.73 5.09 2.39
N MET A 392 -27.67 5.77 1.95
CA MET A 392 -27.80 7.03 1.20
C MET A 392 -28.37 6.77 -0.21
N TRP A 393 -27.92 5.75 -0.90
CA TRP A 393 -28.40 5.36 -2.23
C TRP A 393 -29.86 4.88 -2.22
N ALA A 394 -30.31 4.27 -1.12
CA ALA A 394 -31.72 3.90 -0.95
C ALA A 394 -32.68 5.10 -1.05
N LYS A 395 -32.23 6.32 -0.63
CA LYS A 395 -33.02 7.55 -0.72
C LYS A 395 -33.35 7.96 -2.16
N ILE A 396 -32.59 7.46 -3.13
CA ILE A 396 -32.80 7.71 -4.56
C ILE A 396 -33.36 6.49 -5.31
N GLY A 397 -33.78 5.43 -4.61
CA GLY A 397 -34.38 4.23 -5.19
C GLY A 397 -33.38 3.14 -5.56
N LEU A 398 -32.08 3.32 -5.33
CA LEU A 398 -31.10 2.26 -5.56
C LEU A 398 -31.15 1.25 -4.41
N ARG A 399 -31.42 -0.02 -4.74
CA ARG A 399 -31.53 -1.13 -3.78
C ARG A 399 -30.22 -1.90 -3.72
N VAL A 400 -29.37 -1.55 -2.74
CA VAL A 400 -28.00 -2.05 -2.70
C VAL A 400 -27.87 -3.19 -1.68
N LYS A 401 -27.43 -4.36 -2.16
CA LYS A 401 -26.96 -5.46 -1.32
C LYS A 401 -25.48 -5.22 -1.01
N VAL A 402 -25.15 -4.96 0.25
CA VAL A 402 -23.76 -4.85 0.68
C VAL A 402 -23.19 -6.26 0.90
N GLU A 403 -22.22 -6.65 0.11
CA GLU A 403 -21.51 -7.91 0.22
C GLU A 403 -20.12 -7.67 0.82
N ARG A 404 -19.92 -8.14 2.04
CA ARG A 404 -18.73 -7.92 2.86
C ARG A 404 -17.83 -9.15 2.84
N MET A 405 -16.53 -8.95 2.71
CA MET A 405 -15.56 -10.04 2.70
C MET A 405 -14.18 -9.56 3.15
N THR A 406 -13.36 -10.50 3.57
CA THR A 406 -11.95 -10.22 3.87
C THR A 406 -11.21 -9.80 2.60
N LYS A 407 -10.14 -9.01 2.75
CA LYS A 407 -9.28 -8.61 1.62
C LYS A 407 -8.73 -9.79 0.83
N ALA A 408 -8.50 -10.93 1.48
CA ALA A 408 -8.07 -12.17 0.84
C ALA A 408 -9.07 -12.73 -0.18
N ASN A 409 -10.37 -12.45 0.01
CA ASN A 409 -11.43 -12.78 -0.95
C ASN A 409 -11.77 -11.62 -1.87
N PHE A 410 -11.68 -10.38 -1.37
CA PHE A 410 -12.01 -9.17 -2.10
C PHE A 410 -11.10 -8.94 -3.31
N PHE A 411 -9.78 -8.95 -3.12
CA PHE A 411 -8.87 -8.65 -4.21
C PHE A 411 -8.93 -9.63 -5.38
N PRO A 412 -8.92 -10.97 -5.19
CA PRO A 412 -9.08 -11.90 -6.31
C PRO A 412 -10.38 -11.66 -7.08
N ARG A 413 -11.46 -11.33 -6.38
CA ARG A 413 -12.76 -11.08 -6.99
C ARG A 413 -12.77 -9.82 -7.85
N VAL A 414 -12.34 -8.66 -7.31
CA VAL A 414 -12.33 -7.41 -8.09
C VAL A 414 -11.26 -7.41 -9.18
N GLN A 415 -10.11 -8.04 -8.96
CA GLN A 415 -9.08 -8.25 -9.98
C GLN A 415 -9.58 -9.16 -11.12
N GLY A 416 -10.42 -10.14 -10.79
CA GLY A 416 -11.14 -10.97 -11.76
C GLY A 416 -12.32 -10.26 -12.45
N ARG A 417 -12.55 -8.98 -12.15
CA ARG A 417 -13.69 -8.20 -12.68
C ARG A 417 -15.06 -8.77 -12.27
N ASP A 418 -15.13 -9.51 -11.16
CA ASP A 418 -16.36 -10.14 -10.66
C ASP A 418 -17.04 -9.26 -9.59
N ALA A 419 -17.36 -8.02 -9.95
CA ALA A 419 -18.07 -7.07 -9.09
C ALA A 419 -18.91 -6.10 -9.93
N THR A 420 -20.05 -5.70 -9.40
CA THR A 420 -20.94 -4.68 -9.99
C THR A 420 -20.49 -3.27 -9.62
N ALA A 421 -20.36 -3.05 -8.31
CA ALA A 421 -19.80 -1.86 -7.70
C ALA A 421 -18.89 -2.31 -6.56
N PHE A 422 -17.89 -1.50 -6.23
CA PHE A 422 -16.94 -1.84 -5.19
C PHE A 422 -16.43 -0.59 -4.47
N LEU A 423 -16.09 -0.75 -3.19
CA LEU A 423 -15.31 0.23 -2.44
C LEU A 423 -13.86 -0.20 -2.48
N ALA A 424 -13.00 0.69 -2.93
CA ALA A 424 -11.57 0.45 -2.98
C ALA A 424 -10.79 1.67 -2.46
N GLY A 425 -9.52 1.47 -2.21
CA GLY A 425 -8.58 2.54 -1.90
C GLY A 425 -7.26 2.32 -2.60
N TRP A 426 -6.65 3.41 -3.05
CA TRP A 426 -5.33 3.39 -3.64
C TRP A 426 -4.42 4.36 -2.92
N GLY A 427 -3.24 3.91 -2.60
CA GLY A 427 -2.22 4.69 -1.91
C GLY A 427 -0.83 4.12 -2.18
N GLY A 428 0.18 4.75 -1.65
CA GLY A 428 1.54 4.27 -1.85
C GLY A 428 2.60 5.24 -1.34
N GLY A 429 3.84 4.97 -1.71
CA GLY A 429 4.97 5.83 -1.38
C GLY A 429 5.12 7.03 -2.30
N SER A 430 4.61 6.99 -3.53
CA SER A 430 4.72 8.08 -4.48
C SER A 430 3.52 9.01 -4.43
N THR A 431 3.80 10.31 -4.58
CA THR A 431 2.77 11.35 -4.74
C THR A 431 2.52 11.68 -6.22
N ASP A 432 3.32 11.13 -7.14
CA ASP A 432 3.14 11.37 -8.57
C ASP A 432 1.84 10.75 -9.09
N ALA A 433 1.11 11.53 -9.90
CA ALA A 433 -0.22 11.15 -10.40
C ALA A 433 -0.19 9.88 -11.26
N ILE A 434 0.91 9.59 -11.96
CA ILE A 434 1.01 8.44 -12.87
C ILE A 434 0.80 7.12 -12.13
N PHE A 435 1.20 7.01 -10.84
CA PHE A 435 1.01 5.83 -10.01
C PHE A 435 -0.45 5.57 -9.59
N PHE A 436 -1.35 6.48 -9.92
CA PHE A 436 -2.79 6.27 -9.83
C PHE A 436 -3.42 6.21 -11.23
N LEU A 437 -3.08 7.14 -12.10
CA LEU A 437 -3.70 7.27 -13.42
C LEU A 437 -3.48 6.01 -14.27
N LYS A 438 -2.24 5.51 -14.33
CA LYS A 438 -1.90 4.35 -15.17
C LYS A 438 -2.51 3.03 -14.68
N PRO A 439 -2.42 2.63 -13.40
CA PRO A 439 -2.97 1.36 -12.94
C PRO A 439 -4.49 1.36 -12.73
N ILE A 440 -5.10 2.51 -12.35
CA ILE A 440 -6.50 2.57 -11.89
C ILE A 440 -7.45 3.16 -12.94
N ILE A 441 -6.98 4.19 -13.66
CA ILE A 441 -7.83 4.98 -14.56
C ILE A 441 -7.69 4.52 -16.01
N HIS A 442 -6.47 4.28 -16.47
CA HIS A 442 -6.20 3.81 -17.82
C HIS A 442 -6.95 2.50 -18.12
N SER A 443 -7.41 2.32 -19.36
CA SER A 443 -7.96 1.06 -19.84
C SER A 443 -6.92 -0.06 -19.74
N LYS A 444 -7.37 -1.28 -19.50
CA LYS A 444 -6.48 -2.44 -19.41
C LYS A 444 -5.79 -2.71 -20.75
N ASP A 445 -4.47 -2.89 -20.72
CA ASP A 445 -3.64 -3.23 -21.87
C ASP A 445 -2.74 -4.45 -21.61
N SER A 446 -1.96 -4.84 -22.62
CA SER A 446 -1.01 -5.96 -22.53
C SER A 446 0.28 -5.60 -21.75
N LYS A 447 0.55 -4.30 -21.54
CA LYS A 447 1.77 -3.80 -20.87
C LYS A 447 1.58 -3.63 -19.36
N GLY A 448 0.35 -3.79 -18.85
CA GLY A 448 -0.01 -3.72 -17.43
C GLY A 448 -0.73 -2.45 -17.01
N ALA A 449 -1.00 -1.52 -17.92
CA ALA A 449 -1.91 -0.42 -17.63
C ALA A 449 -3.31 -0.97 -17.32
N GLY A 450 -4.05 -0.28 -16.45
CA GLY A 450 -5.42 -0.63 -16.09
C GLY A 450 -5.59 -1.97 -15.34
N GLU A 451 -4.52 -2.60 -14.85
CA GLU A 451 -4.64 -3.86 -14.12
C GLU A 451 -5.50 -3.74 -12.86
N SER A 452 -5.53 -2.58 -12.26
CA SER A 452 -6.38 -2.25 -11.09
C SER A 452 -7.60 -1.39 -11.45
N ASN A 453 -7.89 -1.20 -12.73
CA ASN A 453 -9.16 -0.68 -13.22
C ASN A 453 -10.23 -1.78 -13.10
N TYR A 454 -10.70 -2.03 -11.88
CA TYR A 454 -11.58 -3.16 -11.56
C TYR A 454 -12.95 -3.06 -12.22
N GLY A 455 -13.37 -1.87 -12.62
CA GLY A 455 -14.61 -1.61 -13.37
C GLY A 455 -14.47 -1.75 -14.89
N ASP A 456 -13.26 -2.01 -15.36
CA ASP A 456 -12.91 -2.11 -16.79
C ASP A 456 -13.43 -0.92 -17.63
N ALA A 457 -13.45 0.27 -17.01
CA ALA A 457 -13.86 1.51 -17.68
C ALA A 457 -12.88 1.86 -18.80
N LYS A 458 -13.42 2.35 -19.94
CA LYS A 458 -12.64 2.66 -21.14
C LYS A 458 -12.95 4.06 -21.62
N PHE A 459 -11.92 4.93 -21.59
CA PHE A 459 -12.00 6.31 -22.05
C PHE A 459 -10.76 6.63 -22.89
N GLU A 460 -10.83 6.39 -24.19
CA GLU A 460 -9.71 6.48 -25.13
C GLU A 460 -8.95 7.83 -25.06
N ALA A 461 -9.67 8.94 -24.98
CA ALA A 461 -9.05 10.26 -24.86
C ALA A 461 -8.23 10.42 -23.59
N LEU A 462 -8.66 9.78 -22.49
CA LEU A 462 -7.95 9.79 -21.21
C LEU A 462 -6.74 8.84 -21.26
N ASP A 463 -6.86 7.69 -21.89
CA ASP A 463 -5.76 6.75 -22.10
C ASP A 463 -4.61 7.41 -22.90
N VAL A 464 -4.94 8.06 -24.01
CA VAL A 464 -3.97 8.82 -24.84
C VAL A 464 -3.29 9.93 -24.04
N LEU A 465 -4.02 10.63 -23.17
CA LEU A 465 -3.47 11.67 -22.31
C LEU A 465 -2.51 11.09 -21.27
N ILE A 466 -2.88 9.98 -20.64
CA ILE A 466 -2.05 9.29 -19.63
C ILE A 466 -0.78 8.72 -20.25
N ASP A 467 -0.86 8.17 -21.47
CA ASP A 467 0.31 7.66 -22.20
C ASP A 467 1.32 8.77 -22.52
N LYS A 468 0.82 9.93 -22.95
CA LYS A 468 1.69 11.11 -23.17
C LYS A 468 2.31 11.63 -21.88
N LEU A 469 1.53 11.68 -20.80
CA LEU A 469 1.98 12.12 -19.48
C LEU A 469 3.13 11.26 -18.93
N GLU A 470 3.11 9.96 -19.23
CA GLU A 470 4.11 8.99 -18.74
C GLU A 470 5.53 9.34 -19.17
N GLY A 471 5.71 9.83 -20.41
CA GLY A 471 7.01 10.19 -20.99
C GLY A 471 7.33 11.69 -21.01
N GLU A 472 6.45 12.56 -20.51
CA GLU A 472 6.62 14.01 -20.61
C GLU A 472 7.66 14.53 -19.61
N MET A 473 8.77 15.05 -20.12
CA MET A 473 9.90 15.58 -19.34
C MET A 473 9.79 17.08 -19.02
N ASN A 474 8.95 17.83 -19.73
CA ASN A 474 8.70 19.24 -19.40
C ASN A 474 7.76 19.35 -18.20
N PRO A 475 8.22 19.87 -17.03
CA PRO A 475 7.41 19.86 -15.81
C PRO A 475 6.11 20.65 -15.95
N ALA A 476 6.10 21.78 -16.66
CA ALA A 476 4.92 22.63 -16.83
C ALA A 476 3.87 21.95 -17.72
N LEU A 477 4.29 21.35 -18.83
CA LEU A 477 3.41 20.60 -19.72
C LEU A 477 2.87 19.35 -19.03
N ARG A 478 3.73 18.64 -18.31
CA ARG A 478 3.35 17.46 -17.51
C ARG A 478 2.31 17.82 -16.45
N GLN A 479 2.51 18.93 -15.71
CA GLN A 479 1.52 19.39 -14.72
C GLN A 479 0.18 19.75 -15.36
N LYS A 480 0.20 20.39 -16.54
CA LYS A 480 -1.02 20.66 -17.30
C LYS A 480 -1.75 19.36 -17.66
N MET A 481 -1.04 18.35 -18.14
CA MET A 481 -1.62 17.04 -18.47
C MET A 481 -2.23 16.34 -17.24
N ILE A 482 -1.58 16.44 -16.07
CA ILE A 482 -2.14 15.94 -14.80
C ILE A 482 -3.47 16.63 -14.48
N ASN A 483 -3.50 17.96 -14.57
CA ASN A 483 -4.72 18.73 -14.29
C ASN A 483 -5.84 18.41 -15.28
N ASP A 484 -5.53 18.27 -16.57
CA ASP A 484 -6.47 17.88 -17.61
C ASP A 484 -7.06 16.48 -17.34
N ALA A 485 -6.20 15.50 -16.97
CA ALA A 485 -6.63 14.15 -16.62
C ALA A 485 -7.58 14.16 -15.40
N VAL A 486 -7.22 14.89 -14.34
CA VAL A 486 -8.07 15.04 -13.14
C VAL A 486 -9.44 15.60 -13.51
N LYS A 487 -9.47 16.64 -14.37
CA LYS A 487 -10.72 17.23 -14.85
C LYS A 487 -11.57 16.23 -15.64
N MET A 488 -10.95 15.49 -16.57
CA MET A 488 -11.66 14.49 -17.36
C MET A 488 -12.26 13.37 -16.48
N ILE A 489 -11.51 12.87 -15.49
CA ILE A 489 -12.00 11.86 -14.53
C ILE A 489 -13.21 12.37 -13.77
N HIS A 490 -13.16 13.62 -13.31
CA HIS A 490 -14.26 14.27 -12.60
C HIS A 490 -15.49 14.45 -13.50
N ASP A 491 -15.30 15.00 -14.71
CA ASP A 491 -16.40 15.29 -15.63
C ASP A 491 -17.09 14.01 -16.10
N GLU A 492 -16.35 12.93 -16.36
CA GLU A 492 -16.88 11.63 -16.76
C GLU A 492 -17.41 10.79 -15.60
N VAL A 493 -17.19 11.21 -14.36
CA VAL A 493 -17.52 10.40 -13.18
C VAL A 493 -16.97 8.99 -13.32
N HIS A 494 -15.69 8.89 -13.70
CA HIS A 494 -15.02 7.61 -13.88
C HIS A 494 -15.03 6.78 -12.58
N THR A 495 -14.75 7.42 -11.46
CA THR A 495 -14.86 6.90 -10.10
C THR A 495 -15.56 7.93 -9.21
N ILE A 496 -16.05 7.51 -8.05
CA ILE A 496 -16.53 8.45 -7.02
C ILE A 496 -15.47 8.56 -5.92
N PRO A 497 -14.63 9.59 -5.90
CA PRO A 497 -13.74 9.84 -4.78
C PRO A 497 -14.57 10.17 -3.53
N LEU A 498 -14.24 9.58 -2.39
CA LEU A 498 -14.91 9.83 -1.12
C LEU A 498 -14.06 10.77 -0.24
N HIS A 499 -12.87 10.32 0.12
CA HIS A 499 -11.97 11.05 0.99
C HIS A 499 -10.54 10.51 0.93
N THR A 500 -9.58 11.33 1.35
CA THR A 500 -8.27 10.85 1.78
C THR A 500 -8.32 10.49 3.26
N GLN A 501 -7.67 9.39 3.65
CA GLN A 501 -7.68 8.91 5.03
C GLN A 501 -6.80 9.77 5.94
N VAL A 502 -7.18 9.87 7.21
CA VAL A 502 -6.28 10.26 8.30
C VAL A 502 -5.98 9.00 9.08
N ILE A 503 -4.70 8.67 9.19
CA ILE A 503 -4.26 7.43 9.82
C ILE A 503 -4.06 7.65 11.32
N PRO A 504 -4.82 7.00 12.19
CA PRO A 504 -4.43 6.84 13.58
C PRO A 504 -3.58 5.58 13.75
N TRP A 505 -2.48 5.68 14.47
CA TRP A 505 -1.76 4.56 15.07
C TRP A 505 -1.84 4.68 16.58
N ALA A 506 -1.80 3.56 17.28
CA ALA A 506 -1.81 3.54 18.73
C ALA A 506 -0.64 2.70 19.27
N SER A 507 0.06 3.20 20.26
CA SER A 507 1.14 2.48 20.92
C SER A 507 1.08 2.64 22.43
N ARG A 508 1.79 1.79 23.15
CA ARG A 508 2.13 2.04 24.55
C ARG A 508 3.09 3.25 24.64
N ASN A 509 3.12 3.93 25.79
CA ASN A 509 3.90 5.15 25.98
C ASN A 509 5.41 4.95 25.85
N ASN A 510 5.92 3.74 26.13
CA ASN A 510 7.33 3.39 26.01
C ASN A 510 7.76 3.11 24.55
N ILE A 511 6.91 3.31 23.56
CA ILE A 511 7.25 3.12 22.15
C ILE A 511 7.55 4.47 21.50
N SER A 512 8.70 4.53 20.82
CA SER A 512 9.04 5.61 19.88
C SER A 512 9.10 5.04 18.46
N LEU A 513 8.53 5.76 17.51
CA LEU A 513 8.47 5.36 16.10
C LEU A 513 8.34 6.58 15.17
N VAL A 514 8.47 6.37 13.88
CA VAL A 514 8.20 7.36 12.84
C VAL A 514 6.85 7.07 12.20
N HIS A 515 5.91 8.01 12.34
CA HIS A 515 4.60 7.93 11.68
C HIS A 515 4.71 8.42 10.24
N ARG A 516 4.47 7.54 9.26
CA ARG A 516 4.68 7.83 7.84
C ARG A 516 3.36 7.91 7.08
N PRO A 517 3.21 8.85 6.14
CA PRO A 517 1.95 9.04 5.39
C PRO A 517 1.65 7.92 4.38
N ASN A 518 2.58 7.01 4.11
CA ASN A 518 2.33 5.80 3.32
C ASN A 518 1.74 4.64 4.14
N ASN A 519 1.46 4.86 5.43
CA ASN A 519 0.95 3.87 6.37
C ASN A 519 1.85 2.62 6.53
N VAL A 520 3.16 2.80 6.38
CA VAL A 520 4.15 1.74 6.52
C VAL A 520 4.95 1.93 7.80
N LEU A 521 4.86 0.96 8.70
CA LEU A 521 5.66 0.91 9.92
C LEU A 521 7.11 0.53 9.58
N GLY A 522 8.03 1.47 9.71
CA GLY A 522 9.46 1.24 9.52
C GLY A 522 10.11 0.73 10.79
N LEU A 523 10.29 -0.58 10.92
CA LEU A 523 10.84 -1.21 12.14
C LEU A 523 12.25 -0.77 12.48
N ILE A 524 13.03 -0.36 11.49
CA ILE A 524 14.40 0.16 11.71
C ILE A 524 14.43 1.47 12.53
N TRP A 525 13.28 2.12 12.72
CA TRP A 525 13.10 3.35 13.51
C TRP A 525 12.27 3.13 14.79
N VAL A 526 11.84 1.90 15.08
CA VAL A 526 11.06 1.60 16.29
C VAL A 526 11.99 1.37 17.48
N LYS A 527 11.69 2.04 18.60
CA LYS A 527 12.38 1.84 19.89
C LYS A 527 11.38 1.45 20.97
N VAL A 528 11.71 0.44 21.74
CA VAL A 528 11.10 0.12 23.03
C VAL A 528 12.00 0.74 24.11
N ASN A 529 11.53 1.80 24.77
CA ASN A 529 12.25 2.54 25.80
C ASN A 529 12.12 1.84 27.16
#